data_aa6229a7e8da539f6a724c67b8ecdff4
#
_entry.id   aa6229a7e8da539f6a724c67b8ecdff4
#
_cell.length_a   1.000
_cell.length_b   1.000
_cell.length_c   1.000
_cell.angle_alpha   90.00
_cell.angle_beta   90.00
_cell.angle_gamma   90.00
#
_symmetry.space_group_name_H-M   'P 1'
#
loop_
_entity.id
_entity.type
_entity.pdbx_description
1 polymer ?
#
loop_
_entity_poly.entity_id
_entity_poly.type
_entity_poly.pdbx_seq_one_letter_code
_entity_poly.pdbx_strand_id
1 'polypeptide(L)'
;MPAADLQAAVDSLRESARIDYTPCGDGQMVWRRWGQGKPLALFHGGGGSWEHWAANIESLSQHREIWCPDFPSFGDSGDVPAPGQVDEIAQITADGLDQLFSERIDIAGFSFGAMVGTLIAHHRPGRVGHLILVGAASLGVPRNHPPLQVWRKAADPVQRMALHRTNLHILMLATREPDEAALALHSRNVERARYNGRRLAFSTRLLDLLDSLDVRRLDAIYGEFDATCDGNLALVESVLRERRPEARLIGIPGAGHWVQYEGAAACEAAILELLAG
;
A
#
# COMPACT_ATOMS: atom_id res chain seq x y z
N MET A 1 -3.07 -16.43 7.62
CA MET A 1 -3.10 -16.22 9.08
C MET A 1 -4.55 -16.34 9.56
N PRO A 2 -4.86 -17.04 10.66
CA PRO A 2 -6.20 -17.04 11.27
C PRO A 2 -6.59 -15.65 11.79
N ALA A 3 -7.89 -15.37 11.90
CA ALA A 3 -8.41 -14.05 12.32
C ALA A 3 -7.89 -13.58 13.69
N ALA A 4 -7.81 -14.49 14.66
CA ALA A 4 -7.28 -14.18 16.00
C ALA A 4 -5.82 -13.74 15.96
N ASP A 5 -5.06 -14.21 14.98
CA ASP A 5 -3.64 -13.92 14.83
C ASP A 5 -3.39 -12.50 14.27
N LEU A 6 -4.27 -11.98 13.40
CA LEU A 6 -4.09 -10.65 12.80
C LEU A 6 -4.21 -9.53 13.85
N GLN A 7 -5.24 -9.58 14.72
CA GLN A 7 -5.38 -8.54 15.76
C GLN A 7 -4.25 -8.63 16.77
N ALA A 8 -3.87 -9.83 17.21
CA ALA A 8 -2.74 -10.03 18.12
C ALA A 8 -1.42 -9.55 17.48
N ALA A 9 -1.21 -9.81 16.19
CA ALA A 9 -0.05 -9.30 15.46
C ALA A 9 -0.03 -7.77 15.43
N VAL A 10 -1.17 -7.12 15.14
CA VAL A 10 -1.28 -5.65 15.15
C VAL A 10 -0.94 -5.08 16.53
N ASP A 11 -1.46 -5.68 17.61
CA ASP A 11 -1.25 -5.20 18.96
C ASP A 11 0.23 -5.36 19.37
N SER A 12 0.83 -6.53 19.14
CA SER A 12 2.25 -6.81 19.37
C SER A 12 3.18 -5.87 18.57
N LEU A 13 2.88 -5.67 17.28
CA LEU A 13 3.65 -4.76 16.43
C LEU A 13 3.52 -3.31 16.89
N ARG A 14 2.35 -2.90 17.36
CA ARG A 14 2.14 -1.54 17.90
C ARG A 14 2.96 -1.29 19.16
N GLU A 15 3.04 -2.27 20.06
CA GLU A 15 3.82 -2.19 21.30
C GLU A 15 5.33 -2.21 21.02
N SER A 16 5.79 -2.99 20.04
CA SER A 16 7.21 -3.14 19.70
C SER A 16 7.75 -2.10 18.73
N ALA A 17 6.88 -1.28 18.14
CA ALA A 17 7.29 -0.27 17.16
C ALA A 17 8.20 0.79 17.77
N ARG A 18 9.31 1.08 17.09
CA ARG A 18 10.02 2.36 17.27
C ARG A 18 9.33 3.39 16.41
N ILE A 19 9.10 4.60 16.93
CA ILE A 19 8.32 5.64 16.27
C ILE A 19 9.22 6.84 16.01
N ASP A 20 9.24 7.29 14.76
CA ASP A 20 9.87 8.52 14.33
C ASP A 20 8.79 9.47 13.75
N TYR A 21 9.06 10.77 13.75
CA TYR A 21 8.12 11.81 13.32
C TYR A 21 8.79 12.74 12.33
N THR A 22 8.05 13.16 11.31
CA THR A 22 8.46 14.23 10.38
C THR A 22 7.34 15.26 10.24
N PRO A 23 7.61 16.50 9.83
CA PRO A 23 6.57 17.51 9.66
C PRO A 23 5.47 17.13 8.69
N CYS A 24 4.21 17.47 9.01
CA CYS A 24 3.04 17.26 8.15
C CYS A 24 2.02 18.38 8.41
N GLY A 25 2.03 19.43 7.60
CA GLY A 25 1.21 20.61 7.85
C GLY A 25 1.48 21.22 9.24
N ASP A 26 0.42 21.43 10.01
CA ASP A 26 0.52 21.88 11.42
C ASP A 26 0.76 20.73 12.41
N GLY A 27 0.87 19.49 11.91
CA GLY A 27 1.05 18.27 12.69
C GLY A 27 2.32 17.50 12.30
N GLN A 28 2.28 16.19 12.53
CA GLN A 28 3.39 15.29 12.25
C GLN A 28 2.92 14.10 11.42
N MET A 29 3.78 13.62 10.54
CA MET A 29 3.66 12.33 9.90
C MET A 29 4.32 11.28 10.80
N VAL A 30 3.64 10.16 11.01
CA VAL A 30 4.08 9.08 11.90
C VAL A 30 4.74 7.98 11.10
N TRP A 31 5.95 7.60 11.48
CA TRP A 31 6.71 6.50 10.91
C TRP A 31 6.95 5.44 11.98
N ARG A 32 6.54 4.22 11.70
CA ARG A 32 6.82 3.07 12.56
C ARG A 32 7.90 2.22 11.94
N ARG A 33 8.83 1.72 12.78
CA ARG A 33 9.91 0.85 12.28
C ARG A 33 10.20 -0.34 13.19
N TRP A 34 10.63 -1.42 12.53
CA TRP A 34 11.01 -2.69 13.15
C TRP A 34 12.24 -3.26 12.45
N GLY A 35 12.95 -4.18 13.13
CA GLY A 35 14.12 -4.84 12.58
C GLY A 35 15.34 -3.93 12.51
N GLN A 36 16.30 -4.33 11.68
CA GLN A 36 17.57 -3.62 11.43
C GLN A 36 18.10 -3.97 10.03
N GLY A 37 19.11 -3.22 9.56
CA GLY A 37 19.76 -3.44 8.29
C GLY A 37 19.33 -2.46 7.21
N LYS A 38 19.37 -2.89 5.95
CA LYS A 38 19.00 -2.02 4.83
C LYS A 38 17.51 -1.65 4.91
N PRO A 39 17.15 -0.36 4.84
CA PRO A 39 15.78 0.07 5.01
C PRO A 39 14.89 -0.36 3.83
N LEU A 40 13.65 -0.75 4.15
CA LEU A 40 12.54 -1.01 3.24
C LEU A 40 11.31 -0.29 3.73
N ALA A 41 10.79 0.65 2.96
CA ALA A 41 9.52 1.30 3.28
C ALA A 41 8.35 0.51 2.72
N LEU A 42 7.37 0.20 3.57
CA LEU A 42 6.12 -0.46 3.21
C LEU A 42 4.99 0.58 3.24
N PHE A 43 4.53 0.99 2.07
CA PHE A 43 3.53 2.02 1.89
C PHE A 43 2.14 1.41 1.81
N HIS A 44 1.22 1.89 2.63
CA HIS A 44 -0.14 1.35 2.71
C HIS A 44 -1.06 1.81 1.57
N GLY A 45 -2.16 1.10 1.37
CA GLY A 45 -3.20 1.43 0.39
C GLY A 45 -4.15 2.53 0.83
N GLY A 46 -4.98 2.98 -0.09
CA GLY A 46 -6.03 3.97 0.19
C GLY A 46 -7.02 3.48 1.26
N GLY A 47 -7.45 4.38 2.13
CA GLY A 47 -8.32 4.03 3.27
C GLY A 47 -7.65 3.14 4.31
N GLY A 48 -6.32 3.05 4.31
CA GLY A 48 -5.54 2.19 5.19
C GLY A 48 -4.65 2.96 6.16
N SER A 49 -3.77 2.22 6.79
CA SER A 49 -2.67 2.66 7.64
C SER A 49 -1.53 1.65 7.52
N TRP A 50 -0.45 1.80 8.28
CA TRP A 50 0.62 0.80 8.41
C TRP A 50 0.10 -0.62 8.62
N GLU A 51 -1.08 -0.77 9.22
CA GLU A 51 -1.73 -2.06 9.54
C GLU A 51 -2.06 -2.90 8.29
N HIS A 52 -2.07 -2.32 7.08
CA HIS A 52 -2.20 -3.09 5.84
C HIS A 52 -1.06 -4.11 5.65
N TRP A 53 0.08 -3.88 6.31
CA TRP A 53 1.27 -4.73 6.25
C TRP A 53 1.49 -5.57 7.52
N ALA A 54 0.55 -5.54 8.48
CA ALA A 54 0.72 -6.20 9.76
C ALA A 54 1.04 -7.71 9.67
N ALA A 55 0.54 -8.39 8.64
CA ALA A 55 0.83 -9.80 8.40
C ALA A 55 2.27 -10.08 7.98
N ASN A 56 3.04 -9.06 7.53
CA ASN A 56 4.34 -9.23 6.88
C ASN A 56 5.50 -8.61 7.65
N ILE A 57 5.21 -7.63 8.52
CA ILE A 57 6.25 -6.84 9.20
C ILE A 57 7.18 -7.73 10.02
N GLU A 58 6.66 -8.67 10.79
CA GLU A 58 7.46 -9.54 11.65
C GLU A 58 8.47 -10.36 10.83
N SER A 59 8.01 -11.02 9.78
CA SER A 59 8.85 -11.83 8.90
C SER A 59 9.88 -10.97 8.14
N LEU A 60 9.46 -9.89 7.50
CA LEU A 60 10.34 -9.01 6.74
C LEU A 60 11.37 -8.32 7.63
N SER A 61 11.03 -8.02 8.89
CA SER A 61 11.92 -7.37 9.86
C SER A 61 13.12 -8.23 10.28
N GLN A 62 13.08 -9.53 10.01
CA GLN A 62 14.22 -10.43 10.20
C GLN A 62 15.32 -10.24 9.14
N HIS A 63 14.97 -9.59 8.01
CA HIS A 63 15.86 -9.42 6.85
C HIS A 63 16.18 -7.95 6.54
N ARG A 64 15.33 -7.03 6.96
CA ARG A 64 15.41 -5.61 6.64
C ARG A 64 14.99 -4.73 7.82
N GLU A 65 15.40 -3.48 7.85
CA GLU A 65 14.76 -2.47 8.69
C GLU A 65 13.48 -2.00 7.98
N ILE A 66 12.32 -2.39 8.52
CA ILE A 66 11.00 -2.10 7.95
C ILE A 66 10.52 -0.76 8.46
N TRP A 67 10.10 0.10 7.54
CA TRP A 67 9.54 1.42 7.81
C TRP A 67 8.12 1.53 7.24
N CYS A 68 7.15 1.72 8.10
CA CYS A 68 5.74 1.85 7.73
C CYS A 68 5.22 3.21 8.16
N PRO A 69 5.08 4.18 7.23
CA PRO A 69 4.39 5.41 7.54
C PRO A 69 2.87 5.23 7.59
N ASP A 70 2.21 6.07 8.37
CA ASP A 70 0.86 6.49 8.05
C ASP A 70 0.97 7.72 7.15
N PHE A 71 0.40 7.71 5.96
CA PHE A 71 0.45 8.87 5.07
C PHE A 71 -0.30 10.08 5.66
N PRO A 72 0.05 11.31 5.25
CA PRO A 72 -0.74 12.49 5.57
C PRO A 72 -2.23 12.28 5.31
N SER A 73 -3.09 12.62 6.26
CA SER A 73 -4.55 12.39 6.30
C SER A 73 -4.98 10.93 6.43
N PHE A 74 -4.09 10.04 6.88
CA PHE A 74 -4.39 8.66 7.21
C PHE A 74 -3.85 8.29 8.59
N GLY A 75 -4.38 7.21 9.17
CA GLY A 75 -3.92 6.64 10.42
C GLY A 75 -3.72 7.68 11.52
N ASP A 76 -2.54 7.67 12.12
CA ASP A 76 -2.15 8.55 13.23
C ASP A 76 -1.42 9.83 12.77
N SER A 77 -1.19 9.99 11.47
CA SER A 77 -0.55 11.19 10.91
C SER A 77 -1.48 12.39 10.85
N GLY A 78 -0.89 13.59 10.85
CA GLY A 78 -1.58 14.86 10.63
C GLY A 78 -2.19 14.97 9.23
N ASP A 79 -2.94 16.04 9.00
CA ASP A 79 -3.61 16.29 7.74
C ASP A 79 -2.73 17.00 6.73
N VAL A 80 -2.95 16.72 5.44
CA VAL A 80 -2.44 17.61 4.39
C VAL A 80 -3.14 18.97 4.48
N PRO A 81 -2.49 20.06 4.13
CA PRO A 81 -3.17 21.33 3.92
C PRO A 81 -4.31 21.17 2.90
N ALA A 82 -5.48 21.79 3.14
CA ALA A 82 -6.59 21.71 2.21
C ALA A 82 -6.29 22.51 0.90
N PRO A 83 -6.75 22.04 -0.26
CA PRO A 83 -7.56 20.84 -0.57
C PRO A 83 -6.71 19.63 -0.98
N GLY A 84 -6.01 19.00 -0.09
CA GLY A 84 -5.05 17.93 -0.26
C GLY A 84 -5.15 17.11 -1.56
N GLN A 85 -4.05 17.03 -2.27
CA GLN A 85 -3.91 16.19 -3.47
C GLN A 85 -2.89 15.10 -3.23
N VAL A 86 -2.90 14.05 -4.05
CA VAL A 86 -1.93 12.96 -3.92
C VAL A 86 -0.48 13.45 -4.04
N ASP A 87 -0.24 14.52 -4.81
CA ASP A 87 1.08 15.13 -4.96
C ASP A 87 1.57 15.74 -3.65
N GLU A 88 0.71 16.37 -2.87
CA GLU A 88 1.05 16.90 -1.55
C GLU A 88 1.38 15.78 -0.57
N ILE A 89 0.60 14.68 -0.59
CA ILE A 89 0.91 13.48 0.20
C ILE A 89 2.29 12.93 -0.18
N ALA A 90 2.56 12.81 -1.48
CA ALA A 90 3.84 12.32 -1.97
C ALA A 90 4.99 13.28 -1.60
N GLN A 91 4.78 14.60 -1.70
CA GLN A 91 5.76 15.62 -1.35
C GLN A 91 6.12 15.57 0.13
N ILE A 92 5.12 15.59 1.03
CA ILE A 92 5.32 15.52 2.48
C ILE A 92 6.03 14.20 2.86
N THR A 93 5.62 13.09 2.23
CA THR A 93 6.27 11.79 2.45
C THR A 93 7.71 11.79 1.96
N ALA A 94 8.00 12.41 0.81
CA ALA A 94 9.36 12.56 0.28
C ALA A 94 10.24 13.41 1.19
N ASP A 95 9.71 14.54 1.70
CA ASP A 95 10.41 15.40 2.64
C ASP A 95 10.72 14.67 3.95
N GLY A 96 9.81 13.79 4.39
CA GLY A 96 10.05 12.88 5.51
C GLY A 96 11.17 11.89 5.22
N LEU A 97 11.18 11.26 4.04
CA LEU A 97 12.27 10.38 3.63
C LEU A 97 13.61 11.11 3.54
N ASP A 98 13.63 12.37 3.09
CA ASP A 98 14.84 13.18 3.02
C ASP A 98 15.42 13.51 4.39
N GLN A 99 14.57 13.62 5.42
CA GLN A 99 15.02 13.84 6.81
C GLN A 99 15.50 12.55 7.48
N LEU A 100 14.90 11.40 7.15
CA LEU A 100 15.19 10.12 7.80
C LEU A 100 16.35 9.37 7.15
N PHE A 101 16.60 9.59 5.84
CA PHE A 101 17.57 8.79 5.08
C PHE A 101 18.49 9.69 4.23
N SER A 102 19.78 9.45 4.31
CA SER A 102 20.78 10.07 3.42
C SER A 102 20.90 9.38 2.07
N GLU A 103 20.55 8.10 1.98
CA GLU A 103 20.71 7.27 0.79
C GLU A 103 19.34 6.89 0.17
N ARG A 104 19.39 6.26 -1.01
CA ARG A 104 18.20 5.68 -1.64
C ARG A 104 17.58 4.63 -0.74
N ILE A 105 16.25 4.64 -0.66
CA ILE A 105 15.45 3.63 0.06
C ILE A 105 14.68 2.75 -0.92
N ASP A 106 14.57 1.46 -0.60
CA ASP A 106 13.69 0.56 -1.33
C ASP A 106 12.25 0.74 -0.81
N ILE A 107 11.26 0.70 -1.71
CA ILE A 107 9.84 0.90 -1.39
C ILE A 107 9.01 -0.23 -1.97
N ALA A 108 8.18 -0.87 -1.14
CA ALA A 108 7.07 -1.70 -1.59
C ALA A 108 5.76 -0.95 -1.30
N GLY A 109 5.10 -0.51 -2.36
CA GLY A 109 3.89 0.32 -2.27
C GLY A 109 2.63 -0.46 -2.63
N PHE A 110 1.69 -0.57 -1.68
CA PHE A 110 0.41 -1.22 -1.92
C PHE A 110 -0.63 -0.25 -2.48
N SER A 111 -1.20 -0.56 -3.63
CA SER A 111 -2.33 0.17 -4.22
C SER A 111 -2.08 1.68 -4.29
N PHE A 112 -2.70 2.50 -3.46
CA PHE A 112 -2.43 3.94 -3.32
C PHE A 112 -0.97 4.21 -2.94
N GLY A 113 -0.35 3.37 -2.11
CA GLY A 113 1.06 3.46 -1.75
C GLY A 113 2.00 3.26 -2.96
N ALA A 114 1.60 2.47 -3.95
CA ALA A 114 2.33 2.36 -5.21
C ALA A 114 2.34 3.69 -5.98
N MET A 115 1.20 4.39 -6.03
CA MET A 115 1.12 5.72 -6.63
C MET A 115 1.98 6.73 -5.87
N VAL A 116 1.93 6.74 -4.53
CA VAL A 116 2.77 7.63 -3.72
C VAL A 116 4.25 7.35 -3.95
N GLY A 117 4.68 6.08 -3.95
CA GLY A 117 6.06 5.68 -4.26
C GLY A 117 6.51 6.10 -5.66
N THR A 118 5.62 5.97 -6.66
CA THR A 118 5.85 6.42 -8.03
C THR A 118 6.04 7.94 -8.11
N LEU A 119 5.18 8.71 -7.46
CA LEU A 119 5.31 10.17 -7.41
C LEU A 119 6.59 10.62 -6.71
N ILE A 120 6.98 9.95 -5.63
CA ILE A 120 8.26 10.22 -4.95
C ILE A 120 9.44 9.95 -5.90
N ALA A 121 9.44 8.82 -6.59
CA ALA A 121 10.50 8.49 -7.55
C ALA A 121 10.57 9.49 -8.71
N HIS A 122 9.44 10.04 -9.12
CA HIS A 122 9.37 11.08 -10.16
C HIS A 122 9.86 12.44 -9.65
N HIS A 123 9.37 12.91 -8.49
CA HIS A 123 9.65 14.25 -7.97
C HIS A 123 10.98 14.37 -7.22
N ARG A 124 11.57 13.24 -6.79
CA ARG A 124 12.85 13.16 -6.05
C ARG A 124 13.81 12.18 -6.72
N PRO A 125 14.40 12.56 -7.88
CA PRO A 125 15.42 11.74 -8.52
C PRO A 125 16.51 11.36 -7.52
N GLY A 126 16.89 10.10 -7.51
CA GLY A 126 17.90 9.58 -6.60
C GLY A 126 17.38 9.14 -5.22
N ARG A 127 16.10 9.35 -4.86
CA ARG A 127 15.57 8.97 -3.55
C ARG A 127 15.15 7.51 -3.47
N VAL A 128 14.57 6.95 -4.53
CA VAL A 128 14.07 5.57 -4.55
C VAL A 128 15.11 4.64 -5.20
N GLY A 129 15.44 3.55 -4.54
CA GLY A 129 16.31 2.49 -5.06
C GLY A 129 15.51 1.50 -5.89
N HIS A 130 14.83 0.60 -5.25
CA HIS A 130 13.91 -0.35 -5.86
C HIS A 130 12.47 0.05 -5.54
N LEU A 131 11.61 0.18 -6.53
CA LEU A 131 10.19 0.40 -6.37
C LEU A 131 9.44 -0.89 -6.73
N ILE A 132 8.77 -1.49 -5.75
CA ILE A 132 7.90 -2.66 -5.94
C ILE A 132 6.45 -2.19 -5.88
N LEU A 133 5.75 -2.31 -6.98
CA LEU A 133 4.33 -1.98 -7.14
C LEU A 133 3.47 -3.16 -6.68
N VAL A 134 2.80 -3.05 -5.54
CA VAL A 134 1.94 -4.12 -5.02
C VAL A 134 0.48 -3.78 -5.26
N GLY A 135 -0.20 -4.56 -6.10
CA GLY A 135 -1.60 -4.31 -6.47
C GLY A 135 -1.84 -2.90 -7.01
N ALA A 136 -0.92 -2.36 -7.81
CA ALA A 136 -1.01 -0.99 -8.28
C ALA A 136 -2.18 -0.78 -9.22
N ALA A 137 -2.91 0.31 -9.02
CA ALA A 137 -3.92 0.81 -9.95
C ALA A 137 -3.33 1.89 -10.87
N SER A 138 -4.14 2.51 -11.73
CA SER A 138 -3.74 3.63 -12.60
C SER A 138 -2.72 3.29 -13.70
N LEU A 139 -2.68 2.02 -14.12
CA LEU A 139 -1.85 1.53 -15.24
C LEU A 139 -2.59 1.54 -16.59
N GLY A 140 -3.80 2.09 -16.65
CA GLY A 140 -4.59 2.08 -17.90
C GLY A 140 -5.15 0.71 -18.28
N VAL A 141 -4.99 -0.30 -17.42
CA VAL A 141 -5.56 -1.64 -17.67
C VAL A 141 -7.08 -1.56 -17.54
N PRO A 142 -7.84 -1.97 -18.57
CA PRO A 142 -9.29 -2.01 -18.52
C PRO A 142 -9.77 -2.92 -17.39
N ARG A 143 -10.74 -2.44 -16.63
CA ARG A 143 -11.35 -3.19 -15.53
C ARG A 143 -12.77 -2.73 -15.26
N ASN A 144 -13.55 -3.58 -14.63
CA ASN A 144 -14.86 -3.22 -14.13
C ASN A 144 -14.76 -2.28 -12.92
N HIS A 145 -15.76 -1.43 -12.76
CA HIS A 145 -15.89 -0.64 -11.54
C HIS A 145 -16.48 -1.53 -10.45
N PRO A 146 -15.75 -1.83 -9.37
CA PRO A 146 -16.31 -2.62 -8.28
C PRO A 146 -17.51 -1.87 -7.68
N PRO A 147 -18.68 -2.53 -7.48
CA PRO A 147 -19.93 -1.90 -7.02
C PRO A 147 -19.88 -1.61 -5.51
N LEU A 148 -18.90 -0.82 -5.08
CA LEU A 148 -18.69 -0.51 -3.66
C LEU A 148 -19.89 0.22 -3.07
N GLN A 149 -20.30 -0.20 -1.89
CA GLN A 149 -21.43 0.32 -1.16
C GLN A 149 -21.08 1.60 -0.40
N VAL A 150 -22.04 2.53 -0.33
CA VAL A 150 -21.86 3.83 0.34
C VAL A 150 -22.16 3.68 1.85
N TRP A 151 -21.19 3.32 2.63
CA TRP A 151 -21.29 3.08 4.07
C TRP A 151 -21.49 4.36 4.90
N ARG A 152 -20.97 5.52 4.45
CA ARG A 152 -21.04 6.80 5.19
C ARG A 152 -22.46 7.30 5.42
N LYS A 153 -23.44 6.83 4.67
CA LYS A 153 -24.86 7.18 4.82
C LYS A 153 -25.62 6.24 5.77
N ALA A 154 -25.00 5.12 6.19
CA ALA A 154 -25.64 4.20 7.13
C ALA A 154 -25.54 4.76 8.55
N ALA A 155 -26.67 5.11 9.13
CA ALA A 155 -26.77 5.61 10.51
C ALA A 155 -26.64 4.46 11.54
N ASP A 156 -27.16 3.28 11.20
CA ASP A 156 -27.11 2.10 12.04
C ASP A 156 -25.70 1.45 11.98
N PRO A 157 -25.03 1.25 13.13
CA PRO A 157 -23.71 0.63 13.19
C PRO A 157 -23.67 -0.80 12.61
N VAL A 158 -24.71 -1.60 12.80
CA VAL A 158 -24.78 -2.97 12.28
C VAL A 158 -24.84 -2.94 10.74
N GLN A 159 -25.72 -2.09 10.19
CA GLN A 159 -25.78 -1.88 8.75
C GLN A 159 -24.46 -1.37 8.19
N ARG A 160 -23.81 -0.42 8.87
CA ARG A 160 -22.50 0.12 8.45
C ARG A 160 -21.44 -0.96 8.37
N MET A 161 -21.35 -1.83 9.39
CA MET A 161 -20.43 -2.93 9.41
C MET A 161 -20.69 -3.96 8.31
N ALA A 162 -21.95 -4.24 7.99
CA ALA A 162 -22.32 -5.09 6.88
C ALA A 162 -21.87 -4.51 5.52
N LEU A 163 -21.97 -3.19 5.33
CA LEU A 163 -21.46 -2.52 4.12
C LEU A 163 -19.92 -2.54 4.05
N HIS A 164 -19.23 -2.41 5.17
CA HIS A 164 -17.76 -2.60 5.21
C HIS A 164 -17.37 -4.03 4.85
N ARG A 165 -18.08 -5.04 5.36
CA ARG A 165 -17.86 -6.44 5.00
C ARG A 165 -18.03 -6.67 3.50
N THR A 166 -19.10 -6.15 2.93
CA THR A 166 -19.36 -6.23 1.49
C THR A 166 -18.24 -5.55 0.67
N ASN A 167 -17.82 -4.36 1.05
CA ASN A 167 -16.77 -3.62 0.35
C ASN A 167 -15.40 -4.29 0.47
N LEU A 168 -15.08 -4.84 1.63
CA LEU A 168 -13.86 -5.59 1.86
C LEU A 168 -13.80 -6.83 0.94
N HIS A 169 -14.90 -7.58 0.86
CA HIS A 169 -15.00 -8.73 -0.02
C HIS A 169 -14.90 -8.34 -1.50
N ILE A 170 -15.64 -7.31 -1.95
CA ILE A 170 -15.66 -6.90 -3.36
C ILE A 170 -14.31 -6.39 -3.86
N LEU A 171 -13.59 -5.63 -3.03
CA LEU A 171 -12.39 -4.92 -3.48
C LEU A 171 -11.09 -5.63 -3.06
N MET A 172 -11.03 -6.11 -1.83
CA MET A 172 -9.76 -6.46 -1.20
C MET A 172 -9.47 -7.96 -1.22
N LEU A 173 -10.51 -8.81 -1.11
CA LEU A 173 -10.37 -10.25 -0.93
C LEU A 173 -10.95 -11.00 -2.13
N ALA A 174 -10.27 -12.05 -2.58
CA ALA A 174 -10.73 -12.84 -3.72
C ALA A 174 -11.46 -14.13 -3.30
N THR A 175 -10.87 -14.88 -2.39
CA THR A 175 -11.27 -16.26 -2.09
C THR A 175 -11.70 -16.47 -0.66
N ARG A 176 -11.45 -15.47 0.21
CA ARG A 176 -11.75 -15.54 1.63
C ARG A 176 -12.98 -14.70 1.96
N GLU A 177 -13.90 -15.28 2.72
CA GLU A 177 -14.87 -14.48 3.43
C GLU A 177 -14.13 -13.56 4.43
N PRO A 178 -14.50 -12.27 4.53
CA PRO A 178 -13.91 -11.37 5.50
C PRO A 178 -14.03 -11.93 6.92
N ASP A 179 -12.92 -12.25 7.53
CA ASP A 179 -12.90 -12.59 8.95
C ASP A 179 -13.05 -11.34 9.83
N GLU A 180 -13.38 -11.53 11.11
CA GLU A 180 -13.72 -10.42 12.00
C GLU A 180 -12.54 -9.48 12.25
N ALA A 181 -11.30 -9.98 12.28
CA ALA A 181 -10.13 -9.14 12.48
C ALA A 181 -9.82 -8.28 11.25
N ALA A 182 -9.85 -8.88 10.05
CA ALA A 182 -9.70 -8.15 8.79
C ALA A 182 -10.81 -7.09 8.63
N LEU A 183 -12.06 -7.43 8.99
CA LEU A 183 -13.18 -6.49 8.94
C LEU A 183 -13.00 -5.34 9.94
N ALA A 184 -12.62 -5.64 11.19
CA ALA A 184 -12.40 -4.64 12.22
C ALA A 184 -11.26 -3.68 11.84
N LEU A 185 -10.15 -4.22 11.31
CA LEU A 185 -9.02 -3.44 10.82
C LEU A 185 -9.44 -2.54 9.64
N HIS A 186 -10.08 -3.13 8.64
CA HIS A 186 -10.51 -2.41 7.44
C HIS A 186 -11.51 -1.28 7.78
N SER A 187 -12.56 -1.58 8.54
CA SER A 187 -13.59 -0.60 8.90
C SER A 187 -12.98 0.57 9.69
N ARG A 188 -12.17 0.27 10.72
CA ARG A 188 -11.46 1.28 11.51
C ARG A 188 -10.60 2.19 10.63
N ASN A 189 -9.81 1.63 9.74
CA ASN A 189 -8.91 2.39 8.87
C ASN A 189 -9.67 3.26 7.87
N VAL A 190 -10.68 2.70 7.18
CA VAL A 190 -11.49 3.42 6.19
C VAL A 190 -12.31 4.55 6.84
N GLU A 191 -12.80 4.36 8.08
CA GLU A 191 -13.53 5.41 8.81
C GLU A 191 -12.61 6.54 9.28
N ARG A 192 -11.34 6.24 9.60
CA ARG A 192 -10.34 7.21 10.02
C ARG A 192 -9.68 7.96 8.85
N ALA A 193 -9.76 7.43 7.62
CA ALA A 193 -9.17 8.06 6.46
C ALA A 193 -9.88 9.39 6.12
N ARG A 194 -9.10 10.47 6.09
CA ARG A 194 -9.56 11.84 5.81
C ARG A 194 -9.30 12.27 4.36
N TYR A 195 -8.50 11.50 3.62
CA TYR A 195 -8.26 11.67 2.19
C TYR A 195 -8.99 10.61 1.36
N ASN A 196 -9.51 11.00 0.20
CA ASN A 196 -10.20 10.10 -0.73
C ASN A 196 -9.57 10.14 -2.13
N GLY A 197 -8.63 9.23 -2.37
CA GLY A 197 -7.96 9.06 -3.65
C GLY A 197 -8.66 8.13 -4.67
N ARG A 198 -9.93 7.76 -4.44
CA ARG A 198 -10.61 6.73 -5.24
C ARG A 198 -10.63 7.01 -6.75
N ARG A 199 -10.78 8.29 -7.15
CA ARG A 199 -10.79 8.67 -8.56
C ARG A 199 -9.45 8.43 -9.25
N LEU A 200 -8.37 8.55 -8.50
CA LEU A 200 -7.01 8.34 -9.00
C LEU A 200 -6.81 6.90 -9.48
N ALA A 201 -7.42 5.93 -8.81
CA ALA A 201 -7.31 4.52 -9.17
C ALA A 201 -7.85 4.17 -10.58
N PHE A 202 -8.63 5.04 -11.19
CA PHE A 202 -9.19 4.90 -12.55
C PHE A 202 -8.51 5.81 -13.58
N SER A 203 -7.42 6.47 -13.22
CA SER A 203 -6.61 7.27 -14.15
C SER A 203 -5.50 6.42 -14.78
N THR A 204 -4.76 7.02 -15.71
CA THR A 204 -3.52 6.46 -16.27
C THR A 204 -2.27 7.03 -15.60
N ARG A 205 -2.44 7.77 -14.50
CA ARG A 205 -1.37 8.61 -13.97
C ARG A 205 -0.09 7.85 -13.61
N LEU A 206 -0.21 6.64 -13.05
CA LEU A 206 0.97 5.82 -12.75
C LEU A 206 1.67 5.42 -14.04
N LEU A 207 0.92 4.95 -15.04
CA LEU A 207 1.45 4.59 -16.36
C LEU A 207 2.19 5.77 -17.00
N ASP A 208 1.60 6.96 -16.96
CA ASP A 208 2.15 8.18 -17.60
C ASP A 208 3.49 8.61 -16.98
N LEU A 209 3.76 8.20 -15.75
CA LEU A 209 4.99 8.53 -15.03
C LEU A 209 6.11 7.50 -15.21
N LEU A 210 5.82 6.26 -15.63
CA LEU A 210 6.80 5.16 -15.64
C LEU A 210 8.11 5.48 -16.36
N ASP A 211 8.04 6.18 -17.49
CA ASP A 211 9.23 6.51 -18.30
C ASP A 211 10.15 7.51 -17.62
N SER A 212 9.62 8.33 -16.71
CA SER A 212 10.33 9.43 -16.04
C SER A 212 10.93 9.06 -14.67
N LEU A 213 10.77 7.82 -14.22
CA LEU A 213 11.20 7.42 -12.89
C LEU A 213 12.72 7.22 -12.82
N ASP A 214 13.38 7.90 -11.89
CA ASP A 214 14.77 7.62 -11.51
C ASP A 214 14.81 6.59 -10.38
N VAL A 215 14.64 5.33 -10.75
CA VAL A 215 14.77 4.16 -9.86
C VAL A 215 15.80 3.19 -10.45
N ARG A 216 16.54 2.48 -9.58
CA ARG A 216 17.47 1.43 -10.02
C ARG A 216 16.71 0.25 -10.61
N ARG A 217 15.53 -0.05 -10.02
CA ARG A 217 14.69 -1.16 -10.45
C ARG A 217 13.22 -0.86 -10.16
N LEU A 218 12.35 -1.39 -11.02
CA LEU A 218 10.89 -1.38 -10.84
C LEU A 218 10.38 -2.78 -11.12
N ASP A 219 9.62 -3.33 -10.16
CA ASP A 219 8.96 -4.63 -10.28
C ASP A 219 7.53 -4.55 -9.73
N ALA A 220 6.73 -5.62 -9.91
CA ALA A 220 5.36 -5.65 -9.46
C ALA A 220 4.97 -6.99 -8.81
N ILE A 221 4.04 -6.92 -7.86
CA ILE A 221 3.40 -8.08 -7.21
C ILE A 221 1.90 -7.86 -7.24
N TYR A 222 1.14 -8.87 -7.70
CA TYR A 222 -0.32 -8.83 -7.75
C TYR A 222 -0.91 -10.15 -7.26
N GLY A 223 -2.10 -10.07 -6.69
CA GLY A 223 -2.92 -11.26 -6.50
C GLY A 223 -3.49 -11.76 -7.83
N GLU A 224 -3.65 -13.08 -7.98
CA GLU A 224 -4.24 -13.70 -9.18
C GLU A 224 -5.61 -13.12 -9.55
N PHE A 225 -6.40 -12.74 -8.53
CA PHE A 225 -7.75 -12.20 -8.68
C PHE A 225 -7.83 -10.72 -8.27
N ASP A 226 -6.76 -9.95 -8.48
CA ASP A 226 -6.73 -8.54 -8.08
C ASP A 226 -7.81 -7.75 -8.83
N ALA A 227 -8.74 -7.15 -8.07
CA ALA A 227 -9.85 -6.35 -8.60
C ALA A 227 -9.40 -5.06 -9.31
N THR A 228 -8.14 -4.64 -9.18
CA THR A 228 -7.63 -3.46 -9.88
C THR A 228 -7.27 -3.70 -11.33
N CYS A 229 -7.23 -4.96 -11.74
CA CYS A 229 -6.98 -5.38 -13.12
C CYS A 229 -7.90 -6.54 -13.57
N ASP A 230 -8.97 -6.85 -12.81
CA ASP A 230 -9.88 -7.98 -13.04
C ASP A 230 -9.11 -9.31 -13.22
N GLY A 231 -7.99 -9.50 -12.50
CA GLY A 231 -7.11 -10.67 -12.59
C GLY A 231 -6.31 -10.77 -13.90
N ASN A 232 -6.34 -9.76 -14.78
CA ASN A 232 -5.61 -9.80 -16.06
C ASN A 232 -4.13 -9.44 -15.87
N LEU A 233 -3.38 -10.31 -15.19
CA LEU A 233 -1.97 -10.10 -14.89
C LEU A 233 -1.10 -10.06 -16.15
N ALA A 234 -1.45 -10.80 -17.19
CA ALA A 234 -0.72 -10.79 -18.47
C ALA A 234 -0.75 -9.39 -19.12
N LEU A 235 -1.89 -8.69 -19.04
CA LEU A 235 -2.00 -7.33 -19.56
C LEU A 235 -1.22 -6.35 -18.67
N VAL A 236 -1.27 -6.50 -17.35
CA VAL A 236 -0.46 -5.67 -16.41
C VAL A 236 1.02 -5.83 -16.75
N GLU A 237 1.50 -7.07 -16.91
CA GLU A 237 2.90 -7.34 -17.28
C GLU A 237 3.27 -6.71 -18.61
N SER A 238 2.41 -6.86 -19.62
CA SER A 238 2.64 -6.26 -20.95
C SER A 238 2.79 -4.75 -20.87
N VAL A 239 1.87 -4.07 -20.17
CA VAL A 239 1.89 -2.61 -19.98
C VAL A 239 3.14 -2.14 -19.24
N LEU A 240 3.53 -2.86 -18.18
CA LEU A 240 4.74 -2.53 -17.43
C LEU A 240 6.00 -2.69 -18.28
N ARG A 241 6.12 -3.83 -19.00
CA ARG A 241 7.30 -4.15 -19.82
C ARG A 241 7.42 -3.30 -21.07
N GLU A 242 6.34 -2.75 -21.59
CA GLU A 242 6.38 -1.76 -22.66
C GLU A 242 7.16 -0.50 -22.27
N ARG A 243 7.06 -0.08 -21.00
CA ARG A 243 7.71 1.12 -20.45
C ARG A 243 9.00 0.79 -19.70
N ARG A 244 9.07 -0.37 -19.10
CA ARG A 244 10.17 -0.89 -18.27
C ARG A 244 10.45 -2.33 -18.67
N PRO A 245 11.22 -2.58 -19.74
CA PRO A 245 11.45 -3.93 -20.28
C PRO A 245 12.04 -4.92 -19.26
N GLU A 246 12.80 -4.42 -18.28
CA GLU A 246 13.41 -5.19 -17.20
C GLU A 246 12.44 -5.55 -16.07
N ALA A 247 11.25 -4.91 -16.01
CA ALA A 247 10.30 -5.12 -14.92
C ALA A 247 9.81 -6.57 -14.87
N ARG A 248 9.79 -7.13 -13.68
CA ARG A 248 9.21 -8.44 -13.39
C ARG A 248 7.86 -8.26 -12.71
N LEU A 249 6.93 -9.13 -13.05
CA LEU A 249 5.65 -9.26 -12.33
C LEU A 249 5.59 -10.64 -11.68
N ILE A 250 5.30 -10.68 -10.37
CA ILE A 250 5.05 -11.91 -9.63
C ILE A 250 3.56 -11.95 -9.27
N GLY A 251 2.85 -12.93 -9.81
CA GLY A 251 1.46 -13.22 -9.47
C GLY A 251 1.38 -14.14 -8.25
N ILE A 252 0.56 -13.81 -7.26
CA ILE A 252 0.34 -14.64 -6.07
C ILE A 252 -0.95 -15.43 -6.24
N PRO A 253 -0.87 -16.77 -6.37
CA PRO A 253 -2.04 -17.61 -6.60
C PRO A 253 -3.07 -17.50 -5.47
N GLY A 254 -4.35 -17.52 -5.82
CA GLY A 254 -5.47 -17.50 -4.89
C GLY A 254 -5.69 -16.21 -4.12
N ALA A 255 -4.90 -15.18 -4.35
CA ALA A 255 -5.03 -13.89 -3.66
C ALA A 255 -5.76 -12.84 -4.50
N GLY A 256 -6.48 -11.94 -3.83
CA GLY A 256 -7.09 -10.74 -4.41
C GLY A 256 -6.20 -9.52 -4.27
N HIS A 257 -6.86 -8.35 -4.16
CA HIS A 257 -6.17 -7.07 -4.10
C HIS A 257 -5.31 -6.90 -2.83
N TRP A 258 -5.77 -7.35 -1.65
CA TRP A 258 -4.99 -7.31 -0.42
C TRP A 258 -4.03 -8.51 -0.36
N VAL A 259 -3.17 -8.60 -1.36
CA VAL A 259 -2.28 -9.72 -1.62
C VAL A 259 -1.35 -10.03 -0.45
N GLN A 260 -0.83 -9.01 0.22
CA GLN A 260 0.05 -9.13 1.38
C GLN A 260 -0.68 -9.62 2.65
N TYR A 261 -2.01 -9.73 2.61
CA TYR A 261 -2.82 -10.36 3.64
C TYR A 261 -3.27 -11.76 3.23
N GLU A 262 -3.92 -11.92 2.05
CA GLU A 262 -4.42 -13.22 1.60
C GLU A 262 -3.31 -14.21 1.29
N GLY A 263 -2.23 -13.76 0.66
CA GLY A 263 -1.05 -14.54 0.30
C GLY A 263 0.20 -14.11 1.05
N ALA A 264 0.12 -13.81 2.37
CA ALA A 264 1.18 -13.18 3.13
C ALA A 264 2.57 -13.79 2.91
N ALA A 265 2.75 -15.08 3.17
CA ALA A 265 4.04 -15.75 3.03
C ALA A 265 4.59 -15.73 1.59
N ALA A 266 3.71 -15.88 0.59
CA ALA A 266 4.12 -15.82 -0.81
C ALA A 266 4.49 -14.39 -1.24
N CYS A 267 3.77 -13.38 -0.73
CA CYS A 267 4.08 -11.97 -0.96
C CYS A 267 5.43 -11.58 -0.32
N GLU A 268 5.71 -12.04 0.90
CA GLU A 268 6.99 -11.85 1.58
C GLU A 268 8.16 -12.46 0.79
N ALA A 269 8.00 -13.73 0.37
CA ALA A 269 9.00 -14.40 -0.46
C ALA A 269 9.24 -13.64 -1.77
N ALA A 270 8.18 -13.17 -2.43
CA ALA A 270 8.28 -12.37 -3.65
C ALA A 270 9.02 -11.04 -3.42
N ILE A 271 8.71 -10.31 -2.33
CA ILE A 271 9.41 -9.08 -1.97
C ILE A 271 10.91 -9.35 -1.76
N LEU A 272 11.25 -10.37 -0.97
CA LEU A 272 12.65 -10.71 -0.70
C LEU A 272 13.39 -11.19 -1.95
N GLU A 273 12.75 -11.98 -2.80
CA GLU A 273 13.30 -12.40 -4.10
C GLU A 273 13.63 -11.20 -4.99
N LEU A 274 12.68 -10.27 -5.14
CA LEU A 274 12.88 -9.07 -5.95
C LEU A 274 13.99 -8.17 -5.41
N LEU A 275 14.12 -8.06 -4.09
CA LEU A 275 15.15 -7.25 -3.43
C LEU A 275 16.55 -7.88 -3.45
N ALA A 276 16.66 -9.18 -3.71
CA ALA A 276 17.94 -9.88 -3.79
C ALA A 276 18.59 -9.80 -5.17
N GLY A 277 17.84 -9.60 -6.22
CA GLY A 277 18.29 -9.51 -7.62
C GLY A 277 18.45 -8.08 -8.09
#